data_cb96ada90474ef1fc99634567f0533e7
#
_entry.id   cb96ada90474ef1fc99634567f0533e7
#
_cell.length_a   1.000
_cell.length_b   1.000
_cell.length_c   1.000
_cell.angle_alpha   90.00
_cell.angle_beta   90.00
_cell.angle_gamma   90.00
#
_symmetry.space_group_name_H-M   'P 1'
#
loop_
_entity.id
_entity.type
_entity.pdbx_description
1 polymer ?
#
loop_
_entity_poly.entity_id
_entity_poly.type
_entity_poly.pdbx_seq_one_letter_code
_entity_poly.pdbx_strand_id
1 'polypeptide(L)'
;MRISTRVLAALLAVVGAAWCQVATEANRLYRTEEGRAALARGLGDPGRNEMQKPGEVVAALGIGSGATVADVGAGVGYMLPYLSKAVGESGLVLAEDIQSDFLEIARKKVADEKLGNVKLVLGAETDPKLPPGAVDLELLLDVYHHFDYPEKMLAALAAALRSDGRMAIVEYYKQEMPAGHIRLDRDDVIREVESYGFRVASRNDHITNQQYLLIFAKK
;
A
#
# COMPACT_ATOMS: atom_id res chain seq x y z
N MET A 1 13.05 -63.30 29.98
CA MET A 1 11.94 -62.49 29.43
C MET A 1 12.50 -61.06 29.20
N ARG A 2 12.84 -60.73 27.95
CA ARG A 2 13.48 -59.44 27.60
C ARG A 2 12.40 -58.54 26.95
N ILE A 3 12.08 -57.45 27.64
CA ILE A 3 11.15 -56.42 27.13
C ILE A 3 11.97 -55.44 26.30
N SER A 4 11.68 -55.40 25.00
CA SER A 4 12.32 -54.47 24.07
C SER A 4 11.51 -53.17 24.03
N THR A 5 12.08 -52.08 24.53
CA THR A 5 11.50 -50.76 24.51
C THR A 5 11.81 -50.10 23.14
N ARG A 6 10.82 -50.07 22.27
CA ARG A 6 10.93 -49.27 21.02
C ARG A 6 10.62 -47.83 21.32
N VAL A 7 11.65 -46.98 21.28
CA VAL A 7 11.50 -45.53 21.29
C VAL A 7 11.05 -45.08 19.92
N LEU A 8 9.82 -44.57 19.86
CA LEU A 8 9.25 -43.93 18.65
C LEU A 8 9.72 -42.47 18.63
N ALA A 9 10.71 -42.17 17.80
CA ALA A 9 11.13 -40.80 17.55
C ALA A 9 10.13 -40.15 16.58
N ALA A 10 9.26 -39.28 17.08
CA ALA A 10 8.42 -38.43 16.25
C ALA A 10 9.29 -37.31 15.66
N LEU A 11 9.59 -37.39 14.35
CA LEU A 11 10.14 -36.29 13.59
C LEU A 11 9.01 -35.27 13.40
N LEU A 12 9.05 -34.18 14.16
CA LEU A 12 8.32 -32.95 13.86
C LEU A 12 8.99 -32.31 12.63
N ALA A 13 8.43 -32.54 11.45
CA ALA A 13 8.75 -31.77 10.26
C ALA A 13 8.19 -30.35 10.47
N VAL A 14 9.04 -29.44 10.87
CA VAL A 14 8.74 -28.01 10.75
C VAL A 14 8.73 -27.70 9.27
N VAL A 15 7.54 -27.69 8.67
CA VAL A 15 7.32 -27.13 7.34
C VAL A 15 7.48 -25.62 7.50
N GLY A 16 8.72 -25.14 7.32
CA GLY A 16 8.96 -23.73 7.14
C GLY A 16 8.19 -23.29 5.89
N ALA A 17 7.11 -22.54 6.05
CA ALA A 17 6.48 -21.86 4.94
C ALA A 17 7.57 -20.98 4.32
N ALA A 18 8.05 -21.36 3.14
CA ALA A 18 8.94 -20.52 2.36
C ALA A 18 8.11 -19.28 1.99
N TRP A 19 8.42 -18.16 2.61
CA TRP A 19 7.84 -16.86 2.31
C TRP A 19 8.28 -16.49 0.88
N CYS A 20 7.45 -16.82 -0.10
CA CYS A 20 7.73 -16.55 -1.50
C CYS A 20 7.22 -15.14 -1.83
N GLN A 21 8.03 -14.33 -2.51
CA GLN A 21 7.60 -13.07 -3.09
C GLN A 21 6.48 -13.32 -4.09
N VAL A 22 5.30 -12.73 -3.86
CA VAL A 22 4.11 -13.00 -4.68
C VAL A 22 3.92 -11.98 -5.83
N ALA A 23 4.65 -10.84 -5.79
CA ALA A 23 4.55 -9.74 -6.75
C ALA A 23 5.75 -9.65 -7.71
N THR A 24 6.46 -10.76 -7.94
CA THR A 24 7.71 -10.77 -8.71
C THR A 24 7.59 -10.15 -10.10
N GLU A 25 6.50 -10.43 -10.82
CA GLU A 25 6.28 -9.89 -12.17
C GLU A 25 5.93 -8.41 -12.12
N ALA A 26 5.03 -7.99 -11.23
CA ALA A 26 4.70 -6.58 -11.02
C ALA A 26 5.94 -5.75 -10.68
N ASN A 27 6.84 -6.30 -9.86
CA ASN A 27 8.02 -5.61 -9.36
C ASN A 27 9.24 -5.66 -10.29
N ARG A 28 9.14 -6.29 -11.46
CA ARG A 28 10.29 -6.53 -12.34
C ARG A 28 11.08 -5.26 -12.68
N LEU A 29 10.40 -4.17 -13.02
CA LEU A 29 11.05 -2.89 -13.34
C LEU A 29 11.54 -2.14 -12.09
N TYR A 30 10.91 -2.33 -10.94
CA TYR A 30 11.31 -1.69 -9.68
C TYR A 30 12.64 -2.23 -9.13
N ARG A 31 13.11 -3.39 -9.61
CA ARG A 31 14.34 -4.05 -9.14
C ARG A 31 15.62 -3.42 -9.68
N THR A 32 15.55 -2.63 -10.74
CA THR A 32 16.73 -1.98 -11.35
C THR A 32 16.60 -0.46 -11.30
N GLU A 33 17.73 0.23 -11.21
CA GLU A 33 17.77 1.70 -11.22
C GLU A 33 17.20 2.28 -12.51
N GLU A 34 17.58 1.69 -13.66
CA GLU A 34 17.09 2.11 -14.98
C GLU A 34 15.57 1.93 -15.10
N GLY A 35 15.05 0.81 -14.57
CA GLY A 35 13.61 0.53 -14.54
C GLY A 35 12.86 1.54 -13.70
N ARG A 36 13.34 1.83 -12.48
CA ARG A 36 12.76 2.85 -11.61
C ARG A 36 12.84 4.24 -12.21
N ALA A 37 13.97 4.63 -12.82
CA ALA A 37 14.09 5.91 -13.51
C ALA A 37 13.11 6.05 -14.69
N ALA A 38 12.81 4.95 -15.39
CA ALA A 38 11.79 4.93 -16.43
C ALA A 38 10.39 5.10 -15.85
N LEU A 39 10.07 4.36 -14.77
CA LEU A 39 8.79 4.45 -14.07
C LEU A 39 8.54 5.84 -13.46
N ALA A 40 9.57 6.45 -12.86
CA ALA A 40 9.45 7.76 -12.21
C ALA A 40 8.88 8.84 -13.14
N ARG A 41 9.24 8.80 -14.43
CA ARG A 41 8.71 9.75 -15.43
C ARG A 41 7.21 9.59 -15.63
N GLY A 42 6.74 8.35 -15.74
CA GLY A 42 5.30 8.05 -15.87
C GLY A 42 4.53 8.33 -14.59
N LEU A 43 5.11 7.98 -13.44
CA LEU A 43 4.49 8.20 -12.12
C LEU A 43 4.29 9.69 -11.81
N GLY A 44 5.16 10.56 -12.30
CA GLY A 44 5.06 12.01 -12.13
C GLY A 44 4.31 12.75 -13.26
N ASP A 45 3.80 12.06 -14.27
CA ASP A 45 3.14 12.68 -15.42
C ASP A 45 1.81 13.34 -15.00
N PRO A 46 1.61 14.65 -15.29
CA PRO A 46 0.34 15.32 -15.04
C PRO A 46 -0.87 14.72 -15.79
N GLY A 47 -0.65 14.05 -16.92
CA GLY A 47 -1.68 13.34 -17.67
C GLY A 47 -2.36 12.23 -16.87
N ARG A 48 -1.74 11.72 -15.79
CA ARG A 48 -2.37 10.77 -14.86
C ARG A 48 -3.65 11.32 -14.21
N ASN A 49 -3.79 12.64 -14.10
CA ASN A 49 -4.98 13.25 -13.48
C ASN A 49 -6.28 12.86 -14.17
N GLU A 50 -6.26 12.68 -15.49
CA GLU A 50 -7.45 12.26 -16.26
C GLU A 50 -7.83 10.80 -15.96
N MET A 51 -6.83 9.95 -15.72
CA MET A 51 -7.03 8.52 -15.42
C MET A 51 -7.24 8.26 -13.92
N GLN A 52 -6.43 8.89 -13.06
CA GLN A 52 -6.46 8.60 -11.62
C GLN A 52 -7.47 9.45 -10.85
N LYS A 53 -7.93 10.57 -11.42
CA LYS A 53 -8.92 11.48 -10.82
C LYS A 53 -8.66 11.75 -9.33
N PRO A 54 -7.47 12.25 -8.95
CA PRO A 54 -7.02 12.33 -7.55
C PRO A 54 -7.95 13.14 -6.66
N GLY A 55 -8.63 14.17 -7.21
CA GLY A 55 -9.65 14.93 -6.48
C GLY A 55 -10.87 14.10 -6.09
N GLU A 56 -11.31 13.18 -6.97
CA GLU A 56 -12.43 12.26 -6.70
C GLU A 56 -12.02 11.21 -5.66
N VAL A 57 -10.77 10.69 -5.74
CA VAL A 57 -10.22 9.79 -4.70
C VAL A 57 -10.28 10.47 -3.33
N VAL A 58 -9.68 11.66 -3.20
CA VAL A 58 -9.65 12.39 -1.93
C VAL A 58 -11.05 12.69 -1.41
N ALA A 59 -11.99 13.08 -2.29
CA ALA A 59 -13.37 13.32 -1.89
C ALA A 59 -14.04 12.04 -1.35
N ALA A 60 -13.82 10.89 -2.01
CA ALA A 60 -14.38 9.60 -1.59
C ALA A 60 -13.78 9.10 -0.26
N LEU A 61 -12.54 9.47 0.05
CA LEU A 61 -11.87 9.12 1.30
C LEU A 61 -12.44 9.85 2.51
N GLY A 62 -13.06 11.02 2.32
CA GLY A 62 -13.66 11.81 3.41
C GLY A 62 -12.63 12.18 4.50
N ILE A 63 -11.48 12.69 4.07
CA ILE A 63 -10.39 13.08 4.96
C ILE A 63 -10.79 14.30 5.78
N GLY A 64 -10.71 14.17 7.11
CA GLY A 64 -10.97 15.28 8.03
C GLY A 64 -9.76 16.22 8.14
N SER A 65 -10.01 17.53 8.34
CA SER A 65 -8.96 18.47 8.68
C SER A 65 -8.27 18.07 9.99
N GLY A 66 -6.93 18.14 10.02
CA GLY A 66 -6.12 17.70 11.16
C GLY A 66 -5.79 16.20 11.17
N ALA A 67 -6.29 15.41 10.21
CA ALA A 67 -6.01 13.98 10.14
C ALA A 67 -4.54 13.69 9.83
N THR A 68 -4.06 12.54 10.30
CA THR A 68 -2.80 11.92 9.87
C THR A 68 -3.11 10.88 8.79
N VAL A 69 -2.66 11.13 7.58
CA VAL A 69 -2.84 10.24 6.42
C VAL A 69 -1.50 9.66 5.99
N ALA A 70 -1.44 8.35 5.77
CA ALA A 70 -0.29 7.72 5.15
C ALA A 70 -0.59 7.46 3.66
N ASP A 71 0.27 7.95 2.78
CA ASP A 71 0.34 7.59 1.36
C ASP A 71 1.36 6.45 1.25
N VAL A 72 0.88 5.22 1.20
CA VAL A 72 1.71 4.01 1.20
C VAL A 72 2.07 3.66 -0.24
N GLY A 73 3.38 3.57 -0.53
CA GLY A 73 3.87 3.51 -1.90
C GLY A 73 3.69 4.83 -2.64
N ALA A 74 4.02 5.94 -1.99
CA ALA A 74 3.83 7.29 -2.52
C ALA A 74 4.57 7.56 -3.84
N GLY A 75 5.54 6.73 -4.20
CA GLY A 75 6.33 6.88 -5.40
C GLY A 75 7.04 8.23 -5.42
N VAL A 76 6.88 8.93 -6.54
CA VAL A 76 7.45 10.28 -6.74
C VAL A 76 6.57 11.40 -6.14
N GLY A 77 5.58 11.04 -5.31
CA GLY A 77 4.75 12.00 -4.59
C GLY A 77 3.54 12.52 -5.37
N TYR A 78 2.96 11.69 -6.25
CA TYR A 78 1.82 12.08 -7.07
C TYR A 78 0.61 12.58 -6.25
N MET A 79 0.23 11.88 -5.18
CA MET A 79 -0.92 12.23 -4.34
C MET A 79 -0.64 13.33 -3.31
N LEU A 80 0.62 13.66 -3.03
CA LEU A 80 1.00 14.52 -1.91
C LEU A 80 0.33 15.90 -1.91
N PRO A 81 0.22 16.63 -3.02
CA PRO A 81 -0.45 17.96 -3.03
C PRO A 81 -1.94 17.85 -2.65
N TYR A 82 -2.59 16.79 -3.11
CA TYR A 82 -4.03 16.57 -2.85
C TYR A 82 -4.28 16.18 -1.40
N LEU A 83 -3.46 15.27 -0.86
CA LEU A 83 -3.55 14.83 0.54
C LEU A 83 -3.15 15.95 1.50
N SER A 84 -2.07 16.67 1.22
CA SER A 84 -1.61 17.84 2.01
C SER A 84 -2.71 18.88 2.15
N LYS A 85 -3.39 19.21 1.03
CA LYS A 85 -4.52 20.13 1.02
C LYS A 85 -5.70 19.59 1.84
N ALA A 86 -6.00 18.28 1.72
CA ALA A 86 -7.15 17.66 2.38
C ALA A 86 -7.00 17.63 3.91
N VAL A 87 -5.81 17.28 4.42
CA VAL A 87 -5.56 17.27 5.87
C VAL A 87 -5.42 18.67 6.46
N GLY A 88 -5.13 19.68 5.64
CA GLY A 88 -4.93 21.08 6.08
C GLY A 88 -3.65 21.30 6.89
N GLU A 89 -3.44 22.54 7.36
CA GLU A 89 -2.19 22.94 8.04
C GLU A 89 -1.93 22.18 9.36
N SER A 90 -2.97 21.78 10.07
CA SER A 90 -2.88 21.05 11.33
C SER A 90 -2.77 19.54 11.17
N GLY A 91 -2.94 19.02 9.94
CA GLY A 91 -2.83 17.60 9.64
C GLY A 91 -1.41 17.19 9.25
N LEU A 92 -1.23 15.91 8.98
CA LEU A 92 0.05 15.31 8.60
C LEU A 92 -0.14 14.30 7.47
N VAL A 93 0.70 14.38 6.45
CA VAL A 93 0.84 13.32 5.44
C VAL A 93 2.17 12.59 5.65
N LEU A 94 2.11 11.29 5.82
CA LEU A 94 3.26 10.38 5.86
C LEU A 94 3.39 9.75 4.46
N ALA A 95 4.34 10.24 3.68
CA ALA A 95 4.62 9.74 2.33
C ALA A 95 5.63 8.60 2.43
N GLU A 96 5.14 7.38 2.40
CA GLU A 96 5.95 6.17 2.55
C GLU A 96 6.24 5.55 1.19
N ASP A 97 7.50 5.14 0.97
CA ASP A 97 7.90 4.29 -0.15
C ASP A 97 9.14 3.49 0.24
N ILE A 98 9.31 2.30 -0.36
CA ILE A 98 10.48 1.45 -0.15
C ILE A 98 11.66 1.85 -1.06
N GLN A 99 11.43 2.68 -2.07
CA GLN A 99 12.42 3.13 -3.04
C GLN A 99 12.96 4.51 -2.65
N SER A 100 14.20 4.56 -2.16
CA SER A 100 14.82 5.82 -1.72
C SER A 100 14.98 6.85 -2.84
N ASP A 101 15.21 6.40 -4.07
CA ASP A 101 15.32 7.27 -5.24
C ASP A 101 13.96 7.93 -5.61
N PHE A 102 12.86 7.25 -5.43
CA PHE A 102 11.52 7.86 -5.56
C PHE A 102 11.27 8.91 -4.47
N LEU A 103 11.65 8.60 -3.23
CA LEU A 103 11.52 9.56 -2.12
C LEU A 103 12.40 10.81 -2.32
N GLU A 104 13.54 10.72 -3.00
CA GLU A 104 14.32 11.92 -3.34
C GLU A 104 13.58 12.82 -4.36
N ILE A 105 12.88 12.22 -5.33
CA ILE A 105 12.03 12.99 -6.25
C ILE A 105 10.85 13.60 -5.51
N ALA A 106 10.19 12.82 -4.63
CA ALA A 106 9.09 13.30 -3.79
C ALA A 106 9.55 14.43 -2.85
N ARG A 107 10.76 14.35 -2.28
CA ARG A 107 11.36 15.41 -1.45
C ARG A 107 11.47 16.73 -2.19
N LYS A 108 11.95 16.67 -3.44
CA LYS A 108 12.04 17.85 -4.28
C LYS A 108 10.66 18.46 -4.53
N LYS A 109 9.67 17.62 -4.88
CA LYS A 109 8.28 18.05 -5.07
C LYS A 109 7.71 18.72 -3.83
N VAL A 110 7.89 18.12 -2.64
CA VAL A 110 7.46 18.69 -1.35
C VAL A 110 8.06 20.07 -1.11
N ALA A 111 9.35 20.26 -1.43
CA ALA A 111 10.02 21.54 -1.28
C ALA A 111 9.52 22.58 -2.30
N ASP A 112 9.44 22.21 -3.58
CA ASP A 112 9.04 23.08 -4.68
C ASP A 112 7.58 23.58 -4.49
N GLU A 113 6.68 22.69 -4.02
CA GLU A 113 5.27 23.00 -3.76
C GLU A 113 4.99 23.48 -2.33
N LYS A 114 6.03 23.59 -1.49
CA LYS A 114 5.96 24.05 -0.09
C LYS A 114 4.95 23.28 0.77
N LEU A 115 4.92 21.98 0.65
CA LEU A 115 4.02 21.10 1.39
C LEU A 115 4.55 20.87 2.82
N GLY A 116 4.35 21.84 3.71
CA GLY A 116 4.95 21.88 5.05
C GLY A 116 4.44 20.82 6.01
N ASN A 117 3.32 20.16 5.70
CA ASN A 117 2.68 19.10 6.48
C ASN A 117 2.94 17.69 5.92
N VAL A 118 3.95 17.53 5.04
CA VAL A 118 4.34 16.23 4.48
C VAL A 118 5.67 15.76 5.08
N LYS A 119 5.73 14.51 5.53
CA LYS A 119 6.94 13.82 5.98
C LYS A 119 7.19 12.58 5.15
N LEU A 120 8.42 12.41 4.67
CA LEU A 120 8.83 11.22 3.92
C LEU A 120 9.25 10.12 4.88
N VAL A 121 8.85 8.88 4.59
CA VAL A 121 9.16 7.68 5.36
C VAL A 121 9.75 6.62 4.43
N LEU A 122 10.98 6.19 4.69
CA LEU A 122 11.57 5.06 3.97
C LEU A 122 11.14 3.77 4.65
N GLY A 123 10.26 3.04 3.98
CA GLY A 123 9.77 1.75 4.40
C GLY A 123 10.66 0.59 3.98
N ALA A 124 10.12 -0.60 4.09
CA ALA A 124 10.72 -1.86 3.66
C ALA A 124 9.62 -2.79 3.12
N GLU A 125 9.98 -3.81 2.35
CA GLU A 125 9.05 -4.78 1.73
C GLU A 125 8.07 -5.46 2.71
N THR A 126 8.38 -5.45 4.01
CA THR A 126 7.59 -6.11 5.05
C THR A 126 7.09 -5.18 6.16
N ASP A 127 7.46 -3.89 6.11
CA ASP A 127 7.16 -2.93 7.17
C ASP A 127 7.22 -1.50 6.63
N PRO A 128 6.11 -0.74 6.59
CA PRO A 128 6.08 0.63 6.09
C PRO A 128 6.73 1.64 7.04
N LYS A 129 7.22 1.20 8.21
CA LYS A 129 7.86 2.05 9.24
C LYS A 129 6.98 3.23 9.70
N LEU A 130 5.67 3.07 9.59
CA LEU A 130 4.72 4.05 10.10
C LEU A 130 4.61 3.98 11.62
N PRO A 131 4.35 5.11 12.31
CA PRO A 131 4.23 5.10 13.77
C PRO A 131 2.96 4.33 14.20
N PRO A 132 3.07 3.42 15.19
CA PRO A 132 1.94 2.57 15.60
C PRO A 132 0.81 3.39 16.23
N GLY A 133 -0.44 3.06 15.86
CA GLY A 133 -1.65 3.67 16.38
C GLY A 133 -1.81 5.16 16.12
N ALA A 134 -1.13 5.71 15.10
CA ALA A 134 -1.07 7.15 14.84
C ALA A 134 -1.78 7.58 13.53
N VAL A 135 -2.12 6.64 12.65
CA VAL A 135 -2.65 6.93 11.31
C VAL A 135 -4.18 6.83 11.31
N ASP A 136 -4.84 7.88 10.82
CA ASP A 136 -6.30 7.92 10.67
C ASP A 136 -6.75 7.25 9.36
N LEU A 137 -5.92 7.38 8.30
CA LEU A 137 -6.20 6.80 6.99
C LEU A 137 -4.90 6.40 6.29
N GLU A 138 -4.87 5.20 5.76
CA GLU A 138 -3.85 4.73 4.82
C GLU A 138 -4.44 4.69 3.41
N LEU A 139 -3.75 5.29 2.46
CA LEU A 139 -4.06 5.23 1.03
C LEU A 139 -3.02 4.37 0.33
N LEU A 140 -3.50 3.36 -0.40
CA LEU A 140 -2.73 2.52 -1.32
C LEU A 140 -3.30 2.77 -2.73
N LEU A 141 -2.64 3.63 -3.53
CA LEU A 141 -3.04 3.93 -4.89
C LEU A 141 -2.12 3.22 -5.89
N ASP A 142 -2.64 2.21 -6.58
CA ASP A 142 -1.89 1.37 -7.53
C ASP A 142 -0.66 0.70 -6.88
N VAL A 143 -0.79 0.18 -5.66
CA VAL A 143 0.32 -0.31 -4.84
C VAL A 143 0.10 -1.71 -4.30
N TYR A 144 -1.14 -2.10 -3.98
CA TYR A 144 -1.40 -3.38 -3.33
C TYR A 144 -0.85 -4.58 -4.10
N HIS A 145 -0.94 -4.55 -5.43
CA HIS A 145 -0.40 -5.61 -6.30
C HIS A 145 1.13 -5.70 -6.29
N HIS A 146 1.83 -4.70 -5.74
CA HIS A 146 3.29 -4.68 -5.55
C HIS A 146 3.76 -5.30 -4.23
N PHE A 147 2.87 -5.63 -3.31
CA PHE A 147 3.27 -6.24 -2.05
C PHE A 147 3.82 -7.66 -2.25
N ASP A 148 5.13 -7.82 -2.07
CA ASP A 148 5.79 -9.13 -2.13
C ASP A 148 5.44 -10.01 -0.91
N TYR A 149 5.16 -9.39 0.25
CA TYR A 149 4.82 -10.04 1.51
C TYR A 149 3.54 -9.43 2.11
N PRO A 150 2.36 -9.62 1.48
CA PRO A 150 1.13 -8.93 1.86
C PRO A 150 0.72 -9.19 3.31
N GLU A 151 0.94 -10.39 3.84
CA GLU A 151 0.60 -10.72 5.23
C GLU A 151 1.38 -9.90 6.24
N LYS A 152 2.68 -9.63 5.99
CA LYS A 152 3.52 -8.82 6.88
C LYS A 152 3.19 -7.35 6.75
N MET A 153 3.05 -6.88 5.50
CA MET A 153 2.70 -5.49 5.24
C MET A 153 1.33 -5.14 5.83
N LEU A 154 0.30 -5.96 5.61
CA LEU A 154 -1.04 -5.74 6.17
C LEU A 154 -1.05 -5.77 7.70
N ALA A 155 -0.25 -6.65 8.33
CA ALA A 155 -0.12 -6.66 9.78
C ALA A 155 0.53 -5.36 10.31
N ALA A 156 1.57 -4.84 9.62
CA ALA A 156 2.23 -3.60 9.99
C ALA A 156 1.33 -2.37 9.76
N LEU A 157 0.58 -2.33 8.65
CA LEU A 157 -0.43 -1.30 8.38
C LEU A 157 -1.53 -1.32 9.45
N ALA A 158 -2.08 -2.49 9.79
CA ALA A 158 -3.05 -2.61 10.88
C ALA A 158 -2.49 -2.10 12.23
N ALA A 159 -1.20 -2.27 12.49
CA ALA A 159 -0.56 -1.75 13.70
C ALA A 159 -0.39 -0.22 13.67
N ALA A 160 -0.18 0.38 12.49
CA ALA A 160 -0.03 1.82 12.33
C ALA A 160 -1.37 2.58 12.45
N LEU A 161 -2.47 1.95 12.04
CA LEU A 161 -3.81 2.54 12.13
C LEU A 161 -4.27 2.73 13.58
N ARG A 162 -4.94 3.84 13.85
CA ARG A 162 -5.76 4.06 15.04
C ARG A 162 -6.87 3.01 15.13
N SER A 163 -7.52 2.90 16.29
CA SER A 163 -8.61 1.94 16.49
C SER A 163 -9.81 2.14 15.55
N ASP A 164 -10.07 3.39 15.17
CA ASP A 164 -11.11 3.81 14.22
C ASP A 164 -10.56 4.17 12.84
N GLY A 165 -9.27 3.90 12.61
CA GLY A 165 -8.56 4.17 11.36
C GLY A 165 -9.05 3.29 10.21
N ARG A 166 -8.82 3.77 8.99
CA ARG A 166 -9.26 3.12 7.75
C ARG A 166 -8.11 2.94 6.78
N MET A 167 -8.16 1.89 5.99
CA MET A 167 -7.27 1.69 4.85
C MET A 167 -8.07 1.75 3.55
N ALA A 168 -7.62 2.50 2.58
CA ALA A 168 -8.20 2.61 1.26
C ALA A 168 -7.27 2.02 0.21
N ILE A 169 -7.79 1.15 -0.65
CA ILE A 169 -7.08 0.56 -1.78
C ILE A 169 -7.78 1.03 -3.05
N VAL A 170 -7.05 1.78 -3.89
CA VAL A 170 -7.42 2.10 -5.26
C VAL A 170 -6.56 1.25 -6.18
N GLU A 171 -7.19 0.40 -7.00
CA GLU A 171 -6.47 -0.57 -7.79
C GLU A 171 -7.16 -0.83 -9.13
N TYR A 172 -6.39 -1.19 -10.15
CA TYR A 172 -6.94 -1.61 -11.43
C TYR A 172 -7.63 -2.96 -11.32
N TYR A 173 -8.69 -3.14 -12.13
CA TYR A 173 -9.20 -4.47 -12.39
C TYR A 173 -8.13 -5.29 -13.12
N LYS A 174 -8.00 -6.56 -12.76
CA LYS A 174 -6.95 -7.45 -13.27
C LYS A 174 -6.92 -7.54 -14.80
N GLN A 175 -8.09 -7.53 -15.45
CA GLN A 175 -8.23 -7.59 -16.90
C GLN A 175 -7.76 -6.32 -17.62
N GLU A 176 -7.62 -5.20 -16.92
CA GLU A 176 -7.19 -3.92 -17.48
C GLU A 176 -5.66 -3.77 -17.53
N MET A 177 -4.95 -4.75 -16.97
CA MET A 177 -3.49 -4.75 -16.92
C MET A 177 -2.91 -5.95 -17.67
N PRO A 178 -1.64 -5.87 -18.11
CA PRO A 178 -0.95 -7.00 -18.74
C PRO A 178 -1.06 -8.27 -17.91
N ALA A 179 -1.19 -9.43 -18.58
CA ALA A 179 -1.33 -10.72 -17.91
C ALA A 179 -0.18 -10.97 -16.92
N GLY A 180 -0.52 -11.35 -15.69
CA GLY A 180 0.44 -11.61 -14.62
C GLY A 180 0.89 -10.38 -13.83
N HIS A 181 0.54 -9.15 -14.25
CA HIS A 181 0.89 -7.94 -13.52
C HIS A 181 0.11 -7.83 -12.20
N ILE A 182 -1.22 -7.97 -12.27
CA ILE A 182 -2.06 -8.01 -11.07
C ILE A 182 -2.40 -9.47 -10.77
N ARG A 183 -2.05 -9.97 -9.59
CA ARG A 183 -2.24 -11.38 -9.20
C ARG A 183 -3.66 -11.71 -8.78
N LEU A 184 -4.39 -10.78 -8.17
CA LEU A 184 -5.70 -11.00 -7.56
C LEU A 184 -6.79 -10.17 -8.24
N ASP A 185 -7.98 -10.74 -8.35
CA ASP A 185 -9.19 -9.98 -8.66
C ASP A 185 -9.67 -9.20 -7.42
N ARG A 186 -10.53 -8.19 -7.61
CA ARG A 186 -11.06 -7.35 -6.53
C ARG A 186 -11.61 -8.15 -5.34
N ASP A 187 -12.39 -9.21 -5.61
CA ASP A 187 -13.00 -10.00 -4.53
C ASP A 187 -11.98 -10.89 -3.81
N ASP A 188 -10.89 -11.29 -4.49
CA ASP A 188 -9.75 -11.98 -3.87
C ASP A 188 -8.95 -11.01 -2.99
N VAL A 189 -8.75 -9.76 -3.42
CA VAL A 189 -8.13 -8.71 -2.59
C VAL A 189 -8.94 -8.52 -1.30
N ILE A 190 -10.28 -8.44 -1.39
CA ILE A 190 -11.13 -8.32 -0.20
C ILE A 190 -10.90 -9.51 0.74
N ARG A 191 -10.95 -10.74 0.24
CA ARG A 191 -10.75 -11.94 1.06
C ARG A 191 -9.37 -11.96 1.73
N GLU A 192 -8.33 -11.61 0.98
CA GLU A 192 -6.97 -11.57 1.52
C GLU A 192 -6.84 -10.51 2.62
N VAL A 193 -7.28 -9.27 2.38
CA VAL A 193 -7.20 -8.18 3.35
C VAL A 193 -8.05 -8.49 4.60
N GLU A 194 -9.23 -9.07 4.43
CA GLU A 194 -10.09 -9.46 5.57
C GLU A 194 -9.48 -10.56 6.44
N SER A 195 -8.59 -11.41 5.89
CA SER A 195 -7.90 -12.44 6.66
C SER A 195 -6.82 -11.88 7.60
N TYR A 196 -6.41 -10.62 7.40
CA TYR A 196 -5.33 -9.96 8.15
C TYR A 196 -5.81 -8.82 9.07
N GLY A 197 -7.02 -8.92 9.62
CA GLY A 197 -7.49 -8.03 10.68
C GLY A 197 -8.28 -6.82 10.19
N PHE A 198 -8.73 -6.84 8.95
CA PHE A 198 -9.58 -5.82 8.36
C PHE A 198 -10.99 -6.37 8.04
N ARG A 199 -11.94 -5.47 7.86
CA ARG A 199 -13.25 -5.75 7.28
C ARG A 199 -13.57 -4.71 6.22
N VAL A 200 -14.15 -5.13 5.09
CA VAL A 200 -14.56 -4.18 4.06
C VAL A 200 -15.71 -3.30 4.57
N ALA A 201 -15.55 -2.00 4.43
CA ALA A 201 -16.55 -0.99 4.83
C ALA A 201 -17.26 -0.39 3.60
N SER A 202 -16.56 -0.25 2.47
CA SER A 202 -17.14 0.28 1.23
C SER A 202 -16.49 -0.33 -0.01
N ARG A 203 -17.26 -0.44 -1.08
CA ARG A 203 -16.83 -0.92 -2.41
C ARG A 203 -17.42 0.02 -3.45
N ASN A 204 -16.55 0.64 -4.23
CA ASN A 204 -16.96 1.54 -5.31
C ASN A 204 -16.14 1.23 -6.56
N ASP A 205 -16.72 1.46 -7.75
CA ASP A 205 -15.96 1.60 -8.97
C ASP A 205 -15.48 3.04 -9.04
N HIS A 206 -14.19 3.26 -8.84
CA HIS A 206 -13.60 4.60 -8.90
C HIS A 206 -13.63 5.13 -10.32
N ILE A 207 -13.12 4.32 -11.27
CA ILE A 207 -13.27 4.55 -12.71
C ILE A 207 -13.97 3.32 -13.27
N THR A 208 -15.19 3.50 -13.73
CA THR A 208 -16.05 2.40 -14.21
C THR A 208 -15.29 1.47 -15.15
N ASN A 209 -15.27 0.19 -14.82
CA ASN A 209 -14.60 -0.89 -15.54
C ASN A 209 -13.07 -0.77 -15.68
N GLN A 210 -12.41 0.15 -14.99
CA GLN A 210 -10.95 0.29 -15.02
C GLN A 210 -10.33 0.15 -13.63
N GLN A 211 -10.84 0.89 -12.65
CA GLN A 211 -10.33 0.88 -11.27
C GLN A 211 -11.46 0.78 -10.26
N TYR A 212 -11.17 0.14 -9.15
CA TYR A 212 -12.05 0.09 -7.99
C TYR A 212 -11.42 0.81 -6.79
N LEU A 213 -12.28 1.30 -5.90
CA LEU A 213 -11.91 1.82 -4.58
C LEU A 213 -12.54 0.94 -3.51
N LEU A 214 -11.73 0.36 -2.66
CA LEU A 214 -12.14 -0.37 -1.47
C LEU A 214 -11.74 0.41 -0.23
N ILE A 215 -12.66 0.53 0.73
CA ILE A 215 -12.35 1.09 2.04
C ILE A 215 -12.52 -0.02 3.07
N PHE A 216 -11.50 -0.21 3.89
CA PHE A 216 -11.47 -1.17 4.97
C PHE A 216 -11.41 -0.45 6.32
N ALA A 217 -12.12 -1.01 7.30
CA ALA A 217 -11.97 -0.66 8.70
C ALA A 217 -11.18 -1.76 9.41
N LYS A 218 -10.44 -1.40 10.45
CA LYS A 218 -9.79 -2.33 11.36
C LYS A 218 -10.85 -3.15 12.11
N LYS A 219 -10.60 -4.46 12.33
CA LYS A 219 -11.45 -5.34 13.16
C LYS A 219 -11.24 -5.09 14.63
#